data_0c018b2806d1f7cad8630c807b34de3c
#
_entry.id   0c018b2806d1f7cad8630c807b34de3c
#
_cell.length_a   1.000
_cell.length_b   1.000
_cell.length_c   1.000
_cell.angle_alpha   90.00
_cell.angle_beta   90.00
_cell.angle_gamma   90.00
#
_symmetry.space_group_name_H-M   'P 1'
#
loop_
_entity.id
_entity.type
_entity.pdbx_description
1 polymer ?
#
loop_
_entity_poly.entity_id
_entity_poly.type
_entity_poly.pdbx_seq_one_letter_code
_entity_poly.pdbx_strand_id
1 'polypeptide(L)'
;MTVFVLLGPTAVGKTALSLQMAEMLGAPIINCDSRQIYREIPVCTAAPTAEEQARVQHFFVGTHSLEDAYSAAQYETDVMRLFASCPRDYLLSGGSMMYIDAVTKGIDDMPQADPAIRERLRRQFEAEGLQPLLLQLQELDPAYYASVDRQNPQRIIHGLEMCLTTGQPFSTFHTGRCKKRPFNIVKIGLRRDREELYRRIDLRVEQMFQQGIVEETRRVYQRYQSSVDEQFASVVRNPGPTQKQPIPNLIPPALNTVGLKELLLYFTGVYSLDRAKERISHNSKVYSKKQMTWFQRDLEIHWFHPDAADKILQFVRNFR
;
A
#
# COMPACT_ATOMS: atom_id res chain seq x y z
N MET A 1 3.28 3.84 27.14
CA MET A 1 3.46 3.15 25.86
C MET A 1 3.86 4.15 24.80
N THR A 2 4.94 3.89 24.10
CA THR A 2 5.43 4.68 22.98
C THR A 2 5.41 3.83 21.71
N VAL A 3 4.89 4.38 20.61
CA VAL A 3 4.93 3.78 19.29
C VAL A 3 5.98 4.52 18.47
N PHE A 4 7.10 3.86 18.21
CA PHE A 4 8.12 4.35 17.30
C PHE A 4 7.72 4.02 15.88
N VAL A 5 7.78 4.98 14.97
CA VAL A 5 7.37 4.80 13.58
C VAL A 5 8.58 5.00 12.69
N LEU A 6 9.11 3.90 12.13
CA LEU A 6 10.17 3.93 11.14
C LEU A 6 9.59 3.89 9.74
N LEU A 7 9.61 5.02 9.07
CA LEU A 7 8.99 5.20 7.77
C LEU A 7 9.99 5.68 6.69
N GLY A 8 9.58 5.57 5.46
CA GLY A 8 10.38 6.01 4.32
C GLY A 8 10.05 5.21 3.05
N PRO A 9 10.61 5.60 1.90
CA PRO A 9 10.31 4.98 0.62
C PRO A 9 10.80 3.53 0.56
N THR A 10 10.27 2.80 -0.43
CA THR A 10 10.78 1.44 -0.73
C THR A 10 12.28 1.48 -1.03
N ALA A 11 13.01 0.43 -0.67
CA ALA A 11 14.46 0.26 -0.84
C ALA A 11 15.35 1.26 -0.07
N VAL A 12 14.82 2.11 0.80
CA VAL A 12 15.62 3.09 1.57
C VAL A 12 16.52 2.44 2.62
N GLY A 13 16.21 1.23 3.11
CA GLY A 13 17.00 0.52 4.13
C GLY A 13 16.29 0.33 5.47
N LYS A 14 14.95 0.37 5.50
CA LYS A 14 14.16 0.20 6.75
C LYS A 14 14.39 -1.12 7.46
N THR A 15 14.40 -2.25 6.73
CA THR A 15 14.38 -3.61 7.33
C THR A 15 15.54 -3.85 8.29
N ALA A 16 16.79 -3.61 7.86
CA ALA A 16 17.96 -3.82 8.71
C ALA A 16 17.91 -2.91 9.95
N LEU A 17 17.55 -1.65 9.79
CA LEU A 17 17.47 -0.70 10.89
C LEU A 17 16.30 -1.03 11.84
N SER A 18 15.15 -1.49 11.33
CA SER A 18 14.00 -1.87 12.17
C SER A 18 14.34 -3.04 13.10
N LEU A 19 15.11 -4.01 12.64
CA LEU A 19 15.57 -5.11 13.50
C LEU A 19 16.48 -4.60 14.64
N GLN A 20 17.46 -3.76 14.32
CA GLN A 20 18.35 -3.17 15.34
C GLN A 20 17.58 -2.32 16.36
N MET A 21 16.64 -1.50 15.88
CA MET A 21 15.80 -0.69 16.76
C MET A 21 14.91 -1.55 17.66
N ALA A 22 14.27 -2.58 17.10
CA ALA A 22 13.39 -3.48 17.80
C ALA A 22 14.14 -4.28 18.88
N GLU A 23 15.32 -4.80 18.57
CA GLU A 23 16.21 -5.49 19.51
C GLU A 23 16.63 -4.55 20.65
N MET A 24 17.06 -3.33 20.34
CA MET A 24 17.45 -2.33 21.34
C MET A 24 16.28 -1.92 22.26
N LEU A 25 15.07 -1.79 21.70
CA LEU A 25 13.87 -1.41 22.42
C LEU A 25 13.25 -2.59 23.21
N GLY A 26 13.60 -3.83 22.87
CA GLY A 26 12.86 -5.01 23.30
C GLY A 26 11.41 -5.00 22.84
N ALA A 27 11.14 -4.38 21.69
CA ALA A 27 9.80 -4.15 21.16
C ALA A 27 9.54 -5.00 19.91
N PRO A 28 8.33 -5.56 19.73
CA PRO A 28 7.98 -6.22 18.47
C PRO A 28 7.77 -5.20 17.37
N ILE A 29 7.91 -5.68 16.12
CA ILE A 29 7.68 -4.91 14.92
C ILE A 29 6.23 -5.10 14.46
N ILE A 30 5.53 -3.99 14.21
CA ILE A 30 4.27 -3.95 13.50
C ILE A 30 4.57 -3.55 12.06
N ASN A 31 4.39 -4.47 11.13
CA ASN A 31 4.56 -4.19 9.72
C ASN A 31 3.47 -3.27 9.20
N CYS A 32 3.83 -2.14 8.63
CA CYS A 32 2.92 -1.21 7.96
C CYS A 32 3.16 -1.13 6.45
N ASP A 33 3.33 -2.28 5.83
CA ASP A 33 3.28 -2.44 4.38
C ASP A 33 2.02 -3.20 3.97
N SER A 34 1.13 -2.55 3.23
CA SER A 34 -0.16 -3.09 2.82
C SER A 34 -0.07 -4.23 1.80
N ARG A 35 1.13 -4.62 1.39
CA ARG A 35 1.36 -5.72 0.46
C ARG A 35 2.07 -6.90 1.10
N GLN A 36 2.93 -6.65 2.09
CA GLN A 36 3.61 -7.69 2.86
C GLN A 36 2.67 -8.48 3.80
N ILE A 37 1.43 -8.06 3.95
CA ILE A 37 0.41 -8.83 4.68
C ILE A 37 -0.02 -10.11 3.95
N TYR A 38 0.19 -10.18 2.62
CA TYR A 38 -0.23 -11.32 1.81
C TYR A 38 0.81 -12.43 1.80
N ARG A 39 0.38 -13.65 2.18
CA ARG A 39 1.26 -14.81 2.34
C ARG A 39 1.74 -15.41 1.04
N GLU A 40 1.04 -15.19 -0.07
CA GLU A 40 1.33 -15.80 -1.36
C GLU A 40 2.40 -15.08 -2.17
N ILE A 41 2.78 -13.84 -1.76
CA ILE A 41 3.69 -12.99 -2.55
C ILE A 41 4.84 -12.39 -1.72
N PRO A 42 5.53 -13.18 -0.87
CA PRO A 42 6.60 -12.65 -0.03
C PRO A 42 7.81 -12.13 -0.81
N VAL A 43 8.20 -12.77 -1.93
CA VAL A 43 9.30 -12.31 -2.77
C VAL A 43 8.93 -11.02 -3.50
N CYS A 44 7.75 -10.97 -4.10
CA CYS A 44 7.23 -9.80 -4.82
C CYS A 44 7.17 -8.55 -3.93
N THR A 45 6.86 -8.72 -2.67
CA THR A 45 6.74 -7.60 -1.71
C THR A 45 8.04 -7.37 -0.93
N ALA A 46 9.05 -8.23 -1.11
CA ALA A 46 10.25 -8.32 -0.27
C ALA A 46 9.88 -8.25 1.21
N ALA A 47 8.99 -9.15 1.62
CA ALA A 47 8.59 -9.32 3.01
C ALA A 47 9.77 -9.77 3.88
N PRO A 48 9.77 -9.51 5.19
CA PRO A 48 10.77 -10.01 6.10
C PRO A 48 10.93 -11.53 5.99
N THR A 49 12.19 -12.00 5.92
CA THR A 49 12.52 -13.42 5.83
C THR A 49 12.16 -14.17 7.11
N ALA A 50 12.11 -15.49 7.05
CA ALA A 50 11.90 -16.32 8.25
C ALA A 50 12.99 -16.06 9.31
N GLU A 51 14.25 -15.86 8.89
CA GLU A 51 15.37 -15.53 9.78
C GLU A 51 15.19 -14.18 10.46
N GLU A 52 14.75 -13.16 9.72
CA GLU A 52 14.46 -11.83 10.26
C GLU A 52 13.28 -11.88 11.25
N GLN A 53 12.25 -12.65 10.95
CA GLN A 53 11.10 -12.86 11.83
C GLN A 53 11.44 -13.68 13.08
N ALA A 54 12.42 -14.58 13.00
CA ALA A 54 12.90 -15.32 14.15
C ALA A 54 13.73 -14.45 15.14
N ARG A 55 14.39 -13.40 14.65
CA ARG A 55 15.14 -12.45 15.48
C ARG A 55 14.24 -11.55 16.32
N VAL A 56 13.15 -11.08 15.72
CA VAL A 56 12.19 -10.16 16.34
C VAL A 56 10.79 -10.55 15.93
N GLN A 57 9.86 -10.56 16.87
CA GLN A 57 8.46 -10.80 16.59
C GLN A 57 7.90 -9.75 15.62
N HIS A 58 7.30 -10.20 14.51
CA HIS A 58 6.62 -9.36 13.54
C HIS A 58 5.11 -9.64 13.56
N PHE A 59 4.31 -8.57 13.53
CA PHE A 59 2.87 -8.63 13.31
C PHE A 59 2.54 -8.15 11.90
N PHE A 60 1.49 -8.66 11.31
CA PHE A 60 0.97 -8.29 10.00
C PHE A 60 1.93 -8.57 8.83
N VAL A 61 2.67 -9.67 8.89
CA VAL A 61 3.47 -10.23 7.79
C VAL A 61 2.88 -11.56 7.38
N GLY A 62 2.46 -11.72 6.12
CA GLY A 62 1.89 -12.97 5.60
C GLY A 62 0.63 -13.46 6.32
N THR A 63 -0.13 -12.58 6.94
CA THR A 63 -1.30 -12.92 7.77
C THR A 63 -2.59 -13.08 6.96
N HIS A 64 -2.64 -12.57 5.73
CA HIS A 64 -3.83 -12.55 4.87
C HIS A 64 -3.57 -13.29 3.56
N SER A 65 -4.67 -13.74 2.94
CA SER A 65 -4.68 -14.24 1.56
C SER A 65 -4.91 -13.10 0.58
N LEU A 66 -4.50 -13.29 -0.68
CA LEU A 66 -4.80 -12.35 -1.77
C LEU A 66 -6.31 -12.13 -1.99
N GLU A 67 -7.15 -13.06 -1.52
CA GLU A 67 -8.61 -12.96 -1.60
C GLU A 67 -9.21 -12.10 -0.49
N ASP A 68 -8.48 -11.90 0.59
CA ASP A 68 -8.99 -11.16 1.73
C ASP A 68 -9.10 -9.66 1.40
N ALA A 69 -10.29 -9.11 1.59
CA ALA A 69 -10.49 -7.67 1.55
C ALA A 69 -9.98 -7.06 2.86
N TYR A 70 -8.84 -6.42 2.82
CA TYR A 70 -8.24 -5.80 4.01
C TYR A 70 -7.94 -4.31 3.77
N SER A 71 -8.61 -3.48 4.52
CA SER A 71 -8.54 -2.02 4.41
C SER A 71 -7.64 -1.38 5.46
N ALA A 72 -7.27 -0.11 5.25
CA ALA A 72 -6.52 0.64 6.26
C ALA A 72 -7.34 0.86 7.55
N ALA A 73 -8.68 0.90 7.48
CA ALA A 73 -9.55 0.99 8.65
C ALA A 73 -9.55 -0.31 9.46
N GLN A 74 -9.57 -1.48 8.79
CA GLN A 74 -9.41 -2.77 9.45
C GLN A 74 -8.04 -2.90 10.12
N TYR A 75 -6.98 -2.46 9.40
CA TYR A 75 -5.63 -2.42 9.95
C TYR A 75 -5.56 -1.55 11.21
N GLU A 76 -6.15 -0.34 11.19
CA GLU A 76 -6.26 0.52 12.39
C GLU A 76 -6.91 -0.24 13.55
N THR A 77 -8.07 -0.84 13.30
CA THR A 77 -8.83 -1.58 14.32
C THR A 77 -8.02 -2.71 14.92
N ASP A 78 -7.33 -3.50 14.10
CA ASP A 78 -6.56 -4.66 14.56
C ASP A 78 -5.30 -4.24 15.31
N VAL A 79 -4.61 -3.18 14.88
CA VAL A 79 -3.47 -2.61 15.61
C VAL A 79 -3.91 -2.00 16.94
N MET A 80 -5.04 -1.27 17.00
CA MET A 80 -5.56 -0.73 18.25
C MET A 80 -5.97 -1.85 19.20
N ARG A 81 -6.55 -2.95 18.71
CA ARG A 81 -6.88 -4.14 19.52
C ARG A 81 -5.61 -4.80 20.08
N LEU A 82 -4.55 -4.91 19.26
CA LEU A 82 -3.26 -5.42 19.70
C LEU A 82 -2.68 -4.55 20.83
N PHE A 83 -2.70 -3.23 20.69
CA PHE A 83 -2.22 -2.30 21.71
C PHE A 83 -3.00 -2.40 23.01
N ALA A 84 -4.31 -2.57 22.94
CA ALA A 84 -5.17 -2.73 24.11
C ALA A 84 -4.93 -4.08 24.84
N SER A 85 -4.68 -5.15 24.07
CA SER A 85 -4.46 -6.49 24.63
C SER A 85 -3.06 -6.69 25.24
N CYS A 86 -2.07 -5.96 24.74
CA CYS A 86 -0.68 -6.06 25.20
C CYS A 86 -0.02 -4.65 25.22
N PRO A 87 -0.30 -3.84 26.26
CA PRO A 87 0.25 -2.49 26.39
C PRO A 87 1.76 -2.52 26.63
N ARG A 88 2.53 -2.19 25.61
CA ARG A 88 4.01 -2.12 25.64
C ARG A 88 4.47 -1.18 24.52
N ASP A 89 5.76 -0.90 24.45
CA ASP A 89 6.32 -0.17 23.31
C ASP A 89 6.33 -1.04 22.05
N TYR A 90 6.12 -0.41 20.90
CA TYR A 90 6.08 -1.05 19.57
C TYR A 90 6.91 -0.25 18.56
N LEU A 91 7.47 -0.97 17.60
CA LEU A 91 8.09 -0.38 16.43
C LEU A 91 7.18 -0.62 15.20
N LEU A 92 6.52 0.42 14.71
CA LEU A 92 5.78 0.41 13.45
C LEU A 92 6.77 0.63 12.31
N SER A 93 6.93 -0.31 11.39
CA SER A 93 7.90 -0.20 10.30
C SER A 93 7.27 -0.48 8.94
N GLY A 94 7.45 0.42 7.98
CA GLY A 94 6.99 0.20 6.61
C GLY A 94 6.91 1.46 5.75
N GLY A 95 6.17 1.36 4.65
CA GLY A 95 6.09 2.43 3.66
C GLY A 95 4.68 2.72 3.16
N SER A 96 3.65 2.03 3.63
CA SER A 96 2.27 2.27 3.22
C SER A 96 1.70 3.48 3.95
N MET A 97 1.59 4.58 3.24
CA MET A 97 1.18 5.89 3.75
C MET A 97 -0.12 5.82 4.55
N MET A 98 -1.15 5.17 3.97
CA MET A 98 -2.46 5.06 4.60
C MET A 98 -2.43 4.19 5.87
N TYR A 99 -1.57 3.15 5.94
CA TYR A 99 -1.45 2.31 7.14
C TYR A 99 -0.75 3.07 8.28
N ILE A 100 0.29 3.86 7.94
CA ILE A 100 0.96 4.72 8.92
C ILE A 100 0.00 5.78 9.44
N ASP A 101 -0.71 6.48 8.55
CA ASP A 101 -1.69 7.50 8.95
C ASP A 101 -2.86 6.88 9.75
N ALA A 102 -3.32 5.69 9.40
CA ALA A 102 -4.36 4.96 10.12
C ALA A 102 -4.00 4.77 11.60
N VAL A 103 -2.78 4.33 11.90
CA VAL A 103 -2.32 4.12 13.26
C VAL A 103 -2.01 5.44 13.97
N THR A 104 -1.37 6.38 13.28
CA THR A 104 -0.85 7.61 13.91
C THR A 104 -1.90 8.72 14.04
N LYS A 105 -2.72 8.90 13.00
CA LYS A 105 -3.72 9.97 12.92
C LYS A 105 -5.16 9.47 13.05
N GLY A 106 -5.39 8.20 12.71
CA GLY A 106 -6.72 7.61 12.56
C GLY A 106 -7.29 7.83 11.16
N ILE A 107 -8.26 6.99 10.84
CA ILE A 107 -9.08 7.14 9.63
C ILE A 107 -10.46 7.58 10.07
N ASP A 108 -11.09 8.44 9.26
CA ASP A 108 -12.48 8.83 9.47
C ASP A 108 -13.37 7.57 9.52
N ASP A 109 -14.32 7.56 10.46
CA ASP A 109 -15.25 6.45 10.59
C ASP A 109 -16.21 6.45 9.40
N MET A 110 -16.04 5.47 8.52
CA MET A 110 -16.87 5.31 7.33
C MET A 110 -17.91 4.22 7.56
N PRO A 111 -19.16 4.45 7.18
CA PRO A 111 -20.16 3.39 7.11
C PRO A 111 -19.70 2.25 6.21
N GLN A 112 -20.19 1.05 6.48
CA GLN A 112 -19.90 -0.08 5.62
C GLN A 112 -20.63 0.09 4.28
N ALA A 113 -19.86 0.04 3.19
CA ALA A 113 -20.38 0.19 1.85
C ALA A 113 -21.18 -1.06 1.41
N ASP A 114 -22.21 -0.87 0.60
CA ASP A 114 -22.97 -1.96 0.02
C ASP A 114 -22.24 -2.53 -1.22
N PRO A 115 -21.80 -3.80 -1.20
CA PRO A 115 -21.14 -4.41 -2.34
C PRO A 115 -21.98 -4.43 -3.63
N ALA A 116 -23.31 -4.49 -3.51
CA ALA A 116 -24.20 -4.49 -4.67
C ALA A 116 -24.21 -3.12 -5.37
N ILE A 117 -24.13 -2.03 -4.61
CA ILE A 117 -24.01 -0.67 -5.16
C ILE A 117 -22.70 -0.51 -5.89
N ARG A 118 -21.58 -0.97 -5.30
CA ARG A 118 -20.26 -0.94 -5.93
C ARG A 118 -20.25 -1.67 -7.27
N GLU A 119 -20.80 -2.88 -7.29
CA GLU A 119 -20.86 -3.69 -8.52
C GLU A 119 -21.70 -3.02 -9.61
N ARG A 120 -22.85 -2.43 -9.23
CA ARG A 120 -23.71 -1.67 -10.16
C ARG A 120 -22.95 -0.48 -10.77
N LEU A 121 -22.26 0.31 -9.94
CA LEU A 121 -21.48 1.47 -10.41
C LEU A 121 -20.32 1.06 -11.32
N ARG A 122 -19.69 -0.07 -11.05
CA ARG A 122 -18.64 -0.61 -11.92
C ARG A 122 -19.19 -1.01 -13.29
N ARG A 123 -20.30 -1.74 -13.33
CA ARG A 123 -20.96 -2.10 -14.61
C ARG A 123 -21.38 -0.86 -15.38
N GLN A 124 -21.90 0.15 -14.71
CA GLN A 124 -22.24 1.42 -15.35
C GLN A 124 -20.99 2.10 -15.92
N PHE A 125 -19.88 2.12 -15.17
CA PHE A 125 -18.60 2.65 -15.68
C PHE A 125 -18.09 1.89 -16.92
N GLU A 126 -18.19 0.56 -16.92
CA GLU A 126 -17.78 -0.29 -18.03
C GLU A 126 -18.64 -0.07 -19.28
N ALA A 127 -19.94 0.14 -19.11
CA ALA A 127 -20.89 0.33 -20.21
C ALA A 127 -20.91 1.77 -20.78
N GLU A 128 -20.85 2.78 -19.92
CA GLU A 128 -21.16 4.17 -20.26
C GLU A 128 -19.95 5.11 -20.07
N GLY A 129 -18.85 4.62 -19.48
CA GLY A 129 -17.69 5.42 -19.16
C GLY A 129 -17.84 6.26 -17.87
N LEU A 130 -16.91 7.20 -17.67
CA LEU A 130 -16.81 7.95 -16.42
C LEU A 130 -17.80 9.13 -16.33
N GLN A 131 -18.23 9.68 -17.45
CA GLN A 131 -18.99 10.94 -17.48
C GLN A 131 -20.35 10.88 -16.74
N PRO A 132 -21.18 9.82 -16.91
CA PRO A 132 -22.44 9.72 -16.18
C PRO A 132 -22.23 9.65 -14.65
N LEU A 133 -21.18 8.96 -14.21
CA LEU A 133 -20.84 8.87 -12.77
C LEU A 133 -20.38 10.22 -12.21
N LEU A 134 -19.66 11.01 -13.00
CA LEU A 134 -19.25 12.37 -12.60
C LEU A 134 -20.45 13.30 -12.42
N LEU A 135 -21.43 13.24 -13.33
CA LEU A 135 -22.66 14.03 -13.22
C LEU A 135 -23.47 13.62 -11.97
N GLN A 136 -23.61 12.33 -11.72
CA GLN A 136 -24.29 11.82 -10.53
C GLN A 136 -23.56 12.25 -9.24
N LEU A 137 -22.21 12.21 -9.23
CA LEU A 137 -21.44 12.66 -8.06
C LEU A 137 -21.58 14.16 -7.84
N GLN A 138 -21.61 14.95 -8.90
CA GLN A 138 -21.82 16.40 -8.82
C GLN A 138 -23.17 16.76 -8.20
N GLU A 139 -24.20 15.97 -8.48
CA GLU A 139 -25.55 16.13 -7.91
C GLU A 139 -25.61 15.71 -6.43
N LEU A 140 -25.03 14.53 -6.10
CA LEU A 140 -25.12 13.96 -4.75
C LEU A 140 -24.13 14.55 -3.75
N ASP A 141 -22.96 14.98 -4.22
CA ASP A 141 -21.91 15.58 -3.37
C ASP A 141 -21.07 16.62 -4.15
N PRO A 142 -21.59 17.84 -4.33
CA PRO A 142 -20.86 18.90 -5.03
C PRO A 142 -19.51 19.25 -4.38
N ALA A 143 -19.40 19.13 -3.05
CA ALA A 143 -18.19 19.46 -2.32
C ALA A 143 -17.07 18.44 -2.61
N TYR A 144 -17.38 17.14 -2.60
CA TYR A 144 -16.42 16.11 -2.97
C TYR A 144 -16.09 16.17 -4.47
N TYR A 145 -17.06 16.39 -5.33
CA TYR A 145 -16.85 16.57 -6.78
C TYR A 145 -15.86 17.69 -7.10
N ALA A 146 -15.91 18.81 -6.37
CA ALA A 146 -14.99 19.94 -6.56
C ALA A 146 -13.53 19.60 -6.17
N SER A 147 -13.33 18.69 -5.24
CA SER A 147 -12.01 18.35 -4.67
C SER A 147 -11.38 17.08 -5.20
N VAL A 148 -12.22 16.13 -5.69
CA VAL A 148 -11.76 14.82 -6.14
C VAL A 148 -11.00 14.90 -7.48
N ASP A 149 -10.02 14.01 -7.64
CA ASP A 149 -9.42 13.75 -8.95
C ASP A 149 -10.46 13.11 -9.89
N ARG A 150 -11.03 13.92 -10.77
CA ARG A 150 -12.08 13.54 -11.71
C ARG A 150 -11.63 12.58 -12.81
N GLN A 151 -10.32 12.32 -12.93
CA GLN A 151 -9.78 11.30 -13.83
C GLN A 151 -9.60 9.94 -13.16
N ASN A 152 -9.94 9.82 -11.87
CA ASN A 152 -9.78 8.59 -11.11
C ASN A 152 -11.13 7.89 -10.89
N PRO A 153 -11.48 6.86 -11.71
CA PRO A 153 -12.77 6.17 -11.61
C PRO A 153 -13.01 5.56 -10.24
N GLN A 154 -11.97 5.02 -9.60
CA GLN A 154 -12.11 4.37 -8.29
C GLN A 154 -12.55 5.35 -7.19
N ARG A 155 -12.02 6.58 -7.21
CA ARG A 155 -12.42 7.61 -6.25
C ARG A 155 -13.85 8.07 -6.50
N ILE A 156 -14.24 8.20 -7.76
CA ILE A 156 -15.61 8.57 -8.15
C ILE A 156 -16.59 7.48 -7.72
N ILE A 157 -16.32 6.22 -8.06
CA ILE A 157 -17.14 5.07 -7.68
C ILE A 157 -17.24 4.98 -6.15
N HIS A 158 -16.13 5.15 -5.42
CA HIS A 158 -16.17 5.09 -3.96
C HIS A 158 -16.98 6.22 -3.34
N GLY A 159 -16.85 7.46 -3.83
CA GLY A 159 -17.68 8.58 -3.38
C GLY A 159 -19.17 8.33 -3.61
N LEU A 160 -19.54 7.87 -4.81
CA LEU A 160 -20.91 7.52 -5.16
C LEU A 160 -21.45 6.36 -4.33
N GLU A 161 -20.67 5.31 -4.15
CA GLU A 161 -21.02 4.17 -3.32
C GLU A 161 -21.40 4.61 -1.91
N MET A 162 -20.60 5.50 -1.32
CA MET A 162 -20.89 6.04 0.01
C MET A 162 -22.16 6.91 0.02
N CYS A 163 -22.31 7.81 -0.95
CA CYS A 163 -23.52 8.62 -1.06
C CYS A 163 -24.78 7.76 -1.19
N LEU A 164 -24.76 6.74 -2.04
CA LEU A 164 -25.89 5.87 -2.31
C LEU A 164 -26.20 4.88 -1.16
N THR A 165 -25.16 4.43 -0.45
CA THR A 165 -25.33 3.55 0.71
C THR A 165 -25.93 4.28 1.91
N THR A 166 -25.50 5.52 2.14
CA THR A 166 -25.83 6.27 3.35
C THR A 166 -26.97 7.27 3.17
N GLY A 167 -27.28 7.65 1.94
CA GLY A 167 -28.19 8.75 1.62
C GLY A 167 -27.63 10.14 1.99
N GLN A 168 -26.32 10.23 2.30
CA GLN A 168 -25.66 11.48 2.69
C GLN A 168 -24.42 11.74 1.81
N PRO A 169 -24.03 13.00 1.59
CA PRO A 169 -22.81 13.32 0.87
C PRO A 169 -21.59 12.67 1.51
N PHE A 170 -20.72 12.05 0.70
CA PHE A 170 -19.48 11.41 1.16
C PHE A 170 -18.54 12.41 1.88
N SER A 171 -18.53 13.67 1.44
CA SER A 171 -17.78 14.75 2.06
C SER A 171 -18.11 14.98 3.55
N THR A 172 -19.30 14.60 4.00
CA THR A 172 -19.70 14.72 5.42
C THR A 172 -18.94 13.73 6.33
N PHE A 173 -18.50 12.60 5.79
CA PHE A 173 -17.68 11.61 6.49
C PHE A 173 -16.18 11.92 6.41
N HIS A 174 -15.76 12.71 5.44
CA HIS A 174 -14.37 13.14 5.25
C HIS A 174 -14.05 14.34 6.15
N THR A 175 -13.95 14.10 7.45
CA THR A 175 -13.74 15.19 8.42
C THR A 175 -12.29 15.65 8.46
N GLY A 176 -11.35 14.80 8.06
CA GLY A 176 -9.91 15.05 8.15
C GLY A 176 -9.40 15.26 9.57
N ARG A 177 -10.19 14.87 10.58
CA ARG A 177 -9.83 15.06 11.98
C ARG A 177 -8.88 13.97 12.44
N CYS A 178 -7.76 14.37 13.04
CA CYS A 178 -6.87 13.42 13.71
C CYS A 178 -7.53 12.90 14.99
N LYS A 179 -7.65 11.59 15.11
CA LYS A 179 -8.10 10.91 16.34
C LYS A 179 -7.01 11.05 17.42
N LYS A 180 -7.36 11.47 18.62
CA LYS A 180 -6.42 11.50 19.74
C LYS A 180 -6.00 10.07 20.07
N ARG A 181 -4.70 9.79 20.09
CA ARG A 181 -4.15 8.48 20.43
C ARG A 181 -3.80 8.40 21.92
N PRO A 182 -4.06 7.26 22.59
CA PRO A 182 -3.76 7.07 24.01
C PRO A 182 -2.30 6.65 24.23
N PHE A 183 -1.39 6.97 23.30
CA PHE A 183 0.03 6.61 23.34
C PHE A 183 0.89 7.72 22.69
N ASN A 184 2.17 7.73 23.08
CA ASN A 184 3.14 8.63 22.47
C ASN A 184 3.55 8.12 21.08
N ILE A 185 3.82 9.00 20.15
CA ILE A 185 4.26 8.67 18.78
C ILE A 185 5.57 9.38 18.50
N VAL A 186 6.58 8.62 18.08
CA VAL A 186 7.89 9.16 17.67
C VAL A 186 8.14 8.73 16.23
N LYS A 187 8.16 9.69 15.30
CA LYS A 187 8.27 9.43 13.86
C LYS A 187 9.70 9.61 13.38
N ILE A 188 10.30 8.55 12.85
CA ILE A 188 11.64 8.49 12.30
C ILE A 188 11.53 8.24 10.79
N GLY A 189 11.89 9.23 9.99
CA GLY A 189 11.88 9.16 8.53
C GLY A 189 13.26 8.82 7.97
N LEU A 190 13.32 7.88 7.05
CA LEU A 190 14.55 7.60 6.30
C LEU A 190 14.48 8.22 4.90
N ARG A 191 15.57 8.88 4.52
CA ARG A 191 15.74 9.43 3.16
C ARG A 191 17.14 9.18 2.64
N ARG A 192 17.26 9.02 1.32
CA ARG A 192 18.51 8.95 0.55
C ARG A 192 18.40 9.89 -0.64
N ASP A 193 19.52 10.23 -1.22
CA ASP A 193 19.54 10.92 -2.50
C ASP A 193 18.81 10.13 -3.57
N ARG A 194 18.16 10.83 -4.50
CA ARG A 194 17.29 10.23 -5.50
C ARG A 194 18.01 9.18 -6.36
N GLU A 195 19.24 9.49 -6.80
CA GLU A 195 19.99 8.58 -7.65
C GLU A 195 20.41 7.32 -6.90
N GLU A 196 20.82 7.46 -5.65
CA GLU A 196 21.16 6.33 -4.79
C GLU A 196 19.92 5.46 -4.55
N LEU A 197 18.79 6.07 -4.20
CA LEU A 197 17.54 5.33 -3.98
C LEU A 197 17.13 4.56 -5.24
N TYR A 198 17.25 5.16 -6.43
CA TYR A 198 16.90 4.51 -7.68
C TYR A 198 17.81 3.33 -8.01
N ARG A 199 19.13 3.45 -7.81
CA ARG A 199 20.06 2.32 -7.93
C ARG A 199 19.69 1.17 -6.99
N ARG A 200 19.34 1.47 -5.75
CA ARG A 200 18.88 0.46 -4.77
C ARG A 200 17.56 -0.20 -5.17
N ILE A 201 16.64 0.53 -5.77
CA ILE A 201 15.40 -0.03 -6.33
C ILE A 201 15.74 -1.00 -7.46
N ASP A 202 16.61 -0.64 -8.38
CA ASP A 202 17.03 -1.51 -9.48
C ASP A 202 17.69 -2.80 -8.96
N LEU A 203 18.63 -2.67 -8.02
CA LEU A 203 19.27 -3.83 -7.36
C LEU A 203 18.25 -4.74 -6.64
N ARG A 204 17.28 -4.16 -5.97
CA ARG A 204 16.20 -4.92 -5.31
C ARG A 204 15.37 -5.70 -6.33
N VAL A 205 15.04 -5.11 -7.46
CA VAL A 205 14.32 -5.80 -8.55
C VAL A 205 15.15 -6.98 -9.05
N GLU A 206 16.47 -6.80 -9.29
CA GLU A 206 17.34 -7.92 -9.66
C GLU A 206 17.31 -9.05 -8.62
N GLN A 207 17.42 -8.71 -7.34
CA GLN A 207 17.34 -9.68 -6.25
C GLN A 207 16.01 -10.43 -6.23
N MET A 208 14.88 -9.75 -6.45
CA MET A 208 13.57 -10.39 -6.52
C MET A 208 13.50 -11.40 -7.66
N PHE A 209 14.09 -11.12 -8.82
CA PHE A 209 14.18 -12.07 -9.93
C PHE A 209 15.06 -13.27 -9.58
N GLN A 210 16.19 -13.06 -8.93
CA GLN A 210 17.06 -14.15 -8.44
C GLN A 210 16.38 -15.01 -7.36
N GLN A 211 15.54 -14.43 -6.52
CA GLN A 211 14.78 -15.10 -5.47
C GLN A 211 13.52 -15.81 -5.97
N GLY A 212 13.21 -15.72 -7.27
CA GLY A 212 12.14 -16.48 -7.87
C GLY A 212 10.78 -15.79 -7.92
N ILE A 213 10.75 -14.44 -8.05
CA ILE A 213 9.49 -13.70 -8.22
C ILE A 213 8.64 -14.20 -9.39
N VAL A 214 9.28 -14.68 -10.47
CA VAL A 214 8.57 -15.20 -11.65
C VAL A 214 7.80 -16.46 -11.29
N GLU A 215 8.42 -17.39 -10.57
CA GLU A 215 7.76 -18.63 -10.13
C GLU A 215 6.71 -18.38 -9.05
N GLU A 216 6.94 -17.43 -8.15
CA GLU A 216 5.93 -16.98 -7.19
C GLU A 216 4.70 -16.44 -7.92
N THR A 217 4.89 -15.55 -8.90
CA THR A 217 3.79 -14.99 -9.69
C THR A 217 3.12 -16.04 -10.58
N ARG A 218 3.86 -17.03 -11.11
CA ARG A 218 3.28 -18.13 -11.89
C ARG A 218 2.25 -18.89 -11.07
N ARG A 219 2.53 -19.20 -9.80
CA ARG A 219 1.57 -19.87 -8.90
C ARG A 219 0.31 -19.03 -8.68
N VAL A 220 0.47 -17.72 -8.52
CA VAL A 220 -0.67 -16.81 -8.43
C VAL A 220 -1.45 -16.76 -9.73
N TYR A 221 -0.77 -16.65 -10.88
CA TYR A 221 -1.43 -16.65 -12.20
C TYR A 221 -2.25 -17.91 -12.42
N GLN A 222 -1.69 -19.10 -12.14
CA GLN A 222 -2.40 -20.38 -12.28
C GLN A 222 -3.69 -20.42 -11.44
N ARG A 223 -3.66 -19.87 -10.24
CA ARG A 223 -4.83 -19.79 -9.34
C ARG A 223 -5.93 -18.85 -9.87
N TYR A 224 -5.55 -17.75 -10.49
CA TYR A 224 -6.46 -16.69 -10.94
C TYR A 224 -6.56 -16.61 -12.47
N GLN A 225 -6.09 -17.61 -13.21
CA GLN A 225 -5.90 -17.54 -14.66
C GLN A 225 -7.13 -17.05 -15.41
N SER A 226 -8.29 -17.69 -15.21
CA SER A 226 -9.52 -17.32 -15.93
C SER A 226 -9.90 -15.87 -15.68
N SER A 227 -9.85 -15.42 -14.42
CA SER A 227 -10.18 -14.03 -14.04
C SER A 227 -9.16 -13.03 -14.59
N VAL A 228 -7.88 -13.37 -14.58
CA VAL A 228 -6.81 -12.49 -15.10
C VAL A 228 -6.91 -12.40 -16.61
N ASP A 229 -7.09 -13.51 -17.32
CA ASP A 229 -7.20 -13.54 -18.78
C ASP A 229 -8.44 -12.77 -19.25
N GLU A 230 -9.58 -12.90 -18.57
CA GLU A 230 -10.78 -12.14 -18.86
C GLU A 230 -10.57 -10.64 -18.68
N GLN A 231 -9.97 -10.23 -17.55
CA GLN A 231 -9.70 -8.83 -17.26
C GLN A 231 -8.70 -8.18 -18.23
N PHE A 232 -7.79 -8.96 -18.80
CA PHE A 232 -6.85 -8.48 -19.82
C PHE A 232 -7.31 -8.74 -21.25
N ALA A 233 -8.42 -9.41 -21.49
CA ALA A 233 -8.87 -9.79 -22.84
C ALA A 233 -8.97 -8.61 -23.79
N SER A 234 -9.39 -7.43 -23.34
CA SER A 234 -9.45 -6.20 -24.15
C SER A 234 -8.06 -5.68 -24.53
N VAL A 235 -7.08 -5.83 -23.65
CA VAL A 235 -5.69 -5.40 -23.91
C VAL A 235 -4.99 -6.38 -24.85
N VAL A 236 -5.27 -7.67 -24.72
CA VAL A 236 -4.69 -8.73 -25.57
C VAL A 236 -5.24 -8.69 -27.00
N ARG A 237 -6.55 -8.45 -27.16
CA ARG A 237 -7.21 -8.41 -28.48
C ARG A 237 -6.82 -7.20 -29.32
N ASN A 238 -6.48 -6.08 -28.70
CA ASN A 238 -6.05 -4.86 -29.35
C ASN A 238 -4.70 -4.41 -28.78
N PRO A 239 -3.59 -5.06 -29.17
CA PRO A 239 -2.26 -4.62 -28.74
C PRO A 239 -1.88 -3.34 -29.51
N GLY A 240 -2.54 -2.24 -29.18
CA GLY A 240 -2.12 -0.91 -29.58
C GLY A 240 -0.76 -0.57 -28.94
N PRO A 241 -0.15 0.58 -29.29
CA PRO A 241 1.10 0.97 -28.66
C PRO A 241 0.91 0.93 -27.15
N THR A 242 1.46 -0.12 -26.54
CA THR A 242 1.29 -0.57 -25.15
C THR A 242 1.53 0.49 -24.06
N GLN A 243 1.96 1.68 -24.47
CA GLN A 243 2.19 2.82 -23.56
C GLN A 243 0.93 3.67 -23.28
N LYS A 244 -0.16 3.51 -24.02
CA LYS A 244 -1.34 4.38 -23.93
C LYS A 244 -2.65 3.67 -23.54
N GLN A 245 -2.69 2.34 -23.51
CA GLN A 245 -3.90 1.65 -23.09
C GLN A 245 -3.97 1.59 -21.54
N PRO A 246 -5.09 1.98 -20.94
CA PRO A 246 -5.27 1.84 -19.49
C PRO A 246 -5.29 0.34 -19.14
N ILE A 247 -4.30 -0.09 -18.36
CA ILE A 247 -4.27 -1.45 -17.82
C ILE A 247 -5.39 -1.55 -16.77
N PRO A 248 -6.29 -2.54 -16.88
CA PRO A 248 -7.40 -2.69 -15.94
C PRO A 248 -6.89 -2.86 -14.50
N ASN A 249 -7.69 -2.41 -13.55
CA ASN A 249 -7.47 -2.75 -12.16
C ASN A 249 -7.92 -4.19 -11.92
N LEU A 250 -6.98 -5.03 -11.56
CA LEU A 250 -7.24 -6.44 -11.31
C LEU A 250 -8.08 -6.67 -10.04
N ILE A 251 -8.87 -7.72 -10.07
CA ILE A 251 -9.65 -8.21 -8.95
C ILE A 251 -9.21 -9.64 -8.66
N PRO A 252 -8.92 -9.97 -7.39
CA PRO A 252 -8.97 -9.09 -6.22
C PRO A 252 -7.92 -7.95 -6.26
N PRO A 253 -8.15 -6.83 -5.55
CA PRO A 253 -7.28 -5.64 -5.59
C PRO A 253 -5.83 -5.89 -5.20
N ALA A 254 -5.56 -6.97 -4.47
CA ALA A 254 -4.21 -7.42 -4.12
C ALA A 254 -3.35 -7.72 -5.36
N LEU A 255 -3.95 -8.19 -6.46
CA LEU A 255 -3.26 -8.45 -7.73
C LEU A 255 -2.67 -7.20 -8.37
N ASN A 256 -3.09 -5.99 -7.96
CA ASN A 256 -2.50 -4.73 -8.41
C ASN A 256 -1.18 -4.35 -7.70
N THR A 257 -0.57 -5.29 -6.99
CA THR A 257 0.75 -5.11 -6.38
C THR A 257 1.82 -4.92 -7.44
N VAL A 258 2.69 -3.91 -7.26
CA VAL A 258 3.86 -3.70 -8.13
C VAL A 258 4.77 -4.92 -8.04
N GLY A 259 5.20 -5.41 -9.17
CA GLY A 259 5.88 -6.71 -9.32
C GLY A 259 4.91 -7.77 -9.82
N LEU A 260 3.85 -8.03 -9.06
CA LEU A 260 2.83 -9.01 -9.42
C LEU A 260 2.09 -8.63 -10.71
N LYS A 261 1.54 -7.42 -10.76
CA LYS A 261 0.75 -6.95 -11.91
C LYS A 261 1.54 -6.97 -13.23
N GLU A 262 2.79 -6.56 -13.21
CA GLU A 262 3.64 -6.52 -14.39
C GLU A 262 3.98 -7.93 -14.90
N LEU A 263 4.17 -8.88 -13.98
CA LEU A 263 4.40 -10.28 -14.34
C LEU A 263 3.10 -11.00 -14.77
N LEU A 264 1.94 -10.62 -14.24
CA LEU A 264 0.67 -11.09 -14.79
C LEU A 264 0.49 -10.67 -16.25
N LEU A 265 0.91 -9.43 -16.62
CA LEU A 265 0.94 -8.99 -18.02
C LEU A 265 1.93 -9.79 -18.88
N TYR A 266 3.01 -10.29 -18.30
CA TYR A 266 3.91 -11.21 -18.99
C TYR A 266 3.24 -12.57 -19.23
N PHE A 267 2.58 -13.15 -18.24
CA PHE A 267 1.91 -14.45 -18.39
C PHE A 267 0.71 -14.39 -19.36
N THR A 268 0.04 -13.26 -19.49
CA THR A 268 -1.02 -13.06 -20.51
C THR A 268 -0.48 -12.70 -21.91
N GLY A 269 0.84 -12.65 -22.09
CA GLY A 269 1.48 -12.35 -23.37
C GLY A 269 1.49 -10.88 -23.77
N VAL A 270 1.05 -9.96 -22.90
CA VAL A 270 1.05 -8.51 -23.17
C VAL A 270 2.45 -7.91 -23.07
N TYR A 271 3.27 -8.40 -22.15
CA TYR A 271 4.66 -7.98 -21.97
C TYR A 271 5.64 -9.11 -22.25
N SER A 272 6.85 -8.78 -22.75
CA SER A 272 8.01 -9.65 -22.59
C SER A 272 8.47 -9.63 -21.13
N LEU A 273 9.27 -10.62 -20.72
CA LEU A 273 9.83 -10.68 -19.37
C LEU A 273 10.71 -9.45 -19.06
N ASP A 274 11.54 -9.06 -20.03
CA ASP A 274 12.38 -7.85 -19.90
C ASP A 274 11.53 -6.60 -19.72
N ARG A 275 10.45 -6.49 -20.49
CA ARG A 275 9.52 -5.37 -20.34
C ARG A 275 8.83 -5.36 -19.00
N ALA A 276 8.41 -6.50 -18.47
CA ALA A 276 7.84 -6.61 -17.13
C ALA A 276 8.85 -6.13 -16.08
N LYS A 277 10.11 -6.57 -16.16
CA LYS A 277 11.20 -6.18 -15.25
C LYS A 277 11.46 -4.67 -15.27
N GLU A 278 11.57 -4.08 -16.46
CA GLU A 278 11.69 -2.61 -16.62
C GLU A 278 10.52 -1.86 -15.98
N ARG A 279 9.29 -2.36 -16.19
CA ARG A 279 8.08 -1.74 -15.63
C ARG A 279 8.02 -1.87 -14.12
N ILE A 280 8.46 -2.96 -13.54
CA ILE A 280 8.57 -3.15 -12.08
C ILE A 280 9.51 -2.10 -11.49
N SER A 281 10.71 -1.95 -12.07
CA SER A 281 11.66 -0.92 -11.63
C SER A 281 11.07 0.48 -11.75
N HIS A 282 10.51 0.82 -12.92
CA HIS A 282 9.88 2.12 -13.14
C HIS A 282 8.76 2.43 -12.14
N ASN A 283 7.83 1.49 -11.96
CA ASN A 283 6.68 1.69 -11.09
C ASN A 283 7.09 1.76 -9.60
N SER A 284 8.13 1.04 -9.21
CA SER A 284 8.74 1.14 -7.87
C SER A 284 9.35 2.52 -7.63
N LYS A 285 10.04 3.11 -8.63
CA LYS A 285 10.56 4.49 -8.57
C LYS A 285 9.44 5.52 -8.48
N VAL A 286 8.36 5.35 -9.26
CA VAL A 286 7.18 6.21 -9.19
C VAL A 286 6.52 6.11 -7.80
N TYR A 287 6.41 4.90 -7.25
CA TYR A 287 5.83 4.69 -5.93
C TYR A 287 6.69 5.32 -4.83
N SER A 288 8.01 5.15 -4.88
CA SER A 288 8.93 5.78 -3.92
C SER A 288 8.81 7.31 -3.90
N LYS A 289 8.61 7.93 -5.07
CA LYS A 289 8.35 9.37 -5.16
C LYS A 289 7.03 9.77 -4.48
N LYS A 290 5.95 8.98 -4.70
CA LYS A 290 4.65 9.22 -4.04
C LYS A 290 4.77 9.12 -2.52
N GLN A 291 5.51 8.11 -2.02
CA GLN A 291 5.76 7.95 -0.58
C GLN A 291 6.47 9.19 -0.01
N MET A 292 7.55 9.64 -0.64
CA MET A 292 8.28 10.83 -0.18
C MET A 292 7.43 12.08 -0.19
N THR A 293 6.68 12.32 -1.27
CA THR A 293 5.75 13.46 -1.36
C THR A 293 4.69 13.45 -0.25
N TRP A 294 4.24 12.25 0.15
CA TRP A 294 3.28 12.11 1.25
C TRP A 294 3.92 12.40 2.60
N PHE A 295 5.03 11.74 2.90
CA PHE A 295 5.69 11.86 4.20
C PHE A 295 6.25 13.26 4.47
N GLN A 296 6.72 13.98 3.45
CA GLN A 296 7.22 15.35 3.58
C GLN A 296 6.17 16.38 4.06
N ARG A 297 4.88 16.02 4.03
CA ARG A 297 3.80 16.87 4.55
C ARG A 297 3.69 16.82 6.08
N ASP A 298 4.28 15.82 6.70
CA ASP A 298 4.24 15.61 8.14
C ASP A 298 5.50 16.21 8.77
N LEU A 299 5.34 17.35 9.45
CA LEU A 299 6.44 18.10 10.06
C LEU A 299 6.97 17.48 11.35
N GLU A 300 6.28 16.49 11.92
CA GLU A 300 6.71 15.77 13.12
C GLU A 300 7.73 14.66 12.82
N ILE A 301 8.04 14.42 11.54
CA ILE A 301 9.00 13.39 11.14
C ILE A 301 10.43 13.90 11.31
N HIS A 302 11.21 13.19 12.13
CA HIS A 302 12.65 13.39 12.25
C HIS A 302 13.39 12.62 11.16
N TRP A 303 13.99 13.33 10.20
CA TRP A 303 14.59 12.75 9.02
C TRP A 303 16.07 12.41 9.21
N PHE A 304 16.43 11.17 8.84
CA PHE A 304 17.81 10.67 8.92
C PHE A 304 18.23 10.01 7.61
N HIS A 305 19.55 9.97 7.40
CA HIS A 305 20.16 9.06 6.42
C HIS A 305 20.26 7.67 7.05
N PRO A 306 19.90 6.57 6.35
CA PRO A 306 19.90 5.21 6.94
C PRO A 306 21.27 4.77 7.46
N ASP A 307 22.36 5.27 6.86
CA ASP A 307 23.74 4.93 7.27
C ASP A 307 24.15 5.60 8.59
N ALA A 308 23.33 6.49 9.11
CA ALA A 308 23.52 7.09 10.44
C ALA A 308 22.83 6.27 11.55
N ALA A 309 22.90 4.94 11.49
CA ALA A 309 22.21 4.04 12.40
C ALA A 309 22.47 4.38 13.88
N ASP A 310 23.71 4.64 14.27
CA ASP A 310 24.06 4.97 15.67
C ASP A 310 23.36 6.24 16.16
N LYS A 311 23.28 7.27 15.31
CA LYS A 311 22.57 8.53 15.63
C LYS A 311 21.07 8.29 15.79
N ILE A 312 20.50 7.42 14.96
CA ILE A 312 19.07 7.05 15.03
C ILE A 312 18.80 6.28 16.32
N LEU A 313 19.64 5.30 16.64
CA LEU A 313 19.50 4.51 17.86
C LEU A 313 19.66 5.39 19.11
N GLN A 314 20.61 6.32 19.11
CA GLN A 314 20.77 7.30 20.19
C GLN A 314 19.55 8.22 20.31
N PHE A 315 19.04 8.73 19.18
CA PHE A 315 17.82 9.55 19.17
C PHE A 315 16.63 8.80 19.78
N VAL A 316 16.41 7.55 19.41
CA VAL A 316 15.30 6.71 19.91
C VAL A 316 15.42 6.47 21.43
N ARG A 317 16.63 6.30 21.95
CA ARG A 317 16.88 6.12 23.42
C ARG A 317 16.40 7.32 24.24
N ASN A 318 16.42 8.53 23.70
CA ASN A 318 16.00 9.74 24.42
C ASN A 318 14.47 9.81 24.68
N PHE A 319 13.69 8.92 24.04
CA PHE A 319 12.23 8.82 24.22
C PHE A 319 11.79 7.58 25.03
N ARG A 320 12.75 6.86 25.59
CA ARG A 320 12.52 5.71 26.47
C ARG A 320 12.66 6.10 27.97
#